data_726c021a68c84ba902c28273b246f753
#
_entry.id   726c021a68c84ba902c28273b246f753
#
_cell.length_a   1.000
_cell.length_b   1.000
_cell.length_c   1.000
_cell.angle_alpha   90.00
_cell.angle_beta   90.00
_cell.angle_gamma   90.00
#
_symmetry.space_group_name_H-M   'P 1'
#
loop_
_entity.id
_entity.type
_entity.pdbx_description
1 polymer ?
#
loop_
_entity_poly.entity_id
_entity_poly.type
_entity_poly.pdbx_seq_one_letter_code
_entity_poly.pdbx_strand_id
1 'polypeptide(L)'
;MRAVSPARGKGHHMAEKDMTQDERRVWLIRALEEERRAWGGDAPDVPDDAEDQRLLLRALVNVRPPEPADPELLRVQYAYLQGRLAERGGAVGEKDVSFSPEGIAVWRGDITRLAADAIVNAANSQMLGCFVPNHRCIDNAIHTYAGIQLRLECARQMAAQGREEPTGVARITGGYNLPAAHVLHTVGPIVGGAAPTRRDRELLASCYTSCLDLARERGLGSVAFCCISTGEFGYPNREAAQVAVAAVRDWKKQTNSGMRVIFDVFKPVDHDIYRELLGVRG
;
A
#
# COMPACT_ATOMS: atom_id res chain seq x y z
N MET A 1 26.32 -17.46 18.96
CA MET A 1 26.77 -16.20 18.35
C MET A 1 26.41 -15.05 19.28
N ARG A 2 27.37 -14.28 19.73
CA ARG A 2 27.15 -13.19 20.69
C ARG A 2 26.61 -11.98 19.94
N ALA A 3 25.50 -11.41 20.43
CA ALA A 3 24.95 -10.14 19.95
C ALA A 3 25.97 -9.02 20.24
N VAL A 4 26.46 -8.37 19.21
CA VAL A 4 27.28 -7.15 19.32
C VAL A 4 26.31 -5.98 19.45
N SER A 5 26.26 -5.38 20.64
CA SER A 5 25.55 -4.12 20.87
C SER A 5 26.37 -2.98 20.28
N PRO A 6 25.85 -2.12 19.40
CA PRO A 6 26.60 -0.99 18.88
C PRO A 6 26.78 0.08 19.97
N ALA A 7 27.98 0.63 20.05
CA ALA A 7 28.37 1.69 20.97
C ALA A 7 27.52 2.96 20.73
N ARG A 8 26.86 3.45 21.78
CA ARG A 8 26.11 4.72 21.80
C ARG A 8 27.07 5.90 21.60
N GLY A 9 27.06 6.49 20.40
CA GLY A 9 27.63 7.81 20.17
C GLY A 9 26.81 8.85 20.95
N LYS A 10 27.50 9.72 21.71
CA LYS A 10 26.87 10.86 22.42
C LYS A 10 26.52 11.96 21.40
N GLY A 11 25.41 11.80 20.70
CA GLY A 11 24.75 12.86 19.94
C GLY A 11 23.63 13.47 20.80
N HIS A 12 23.43 14.78 20.76
CA HIS A 12 22.32 15.46 21.40
C HIS A 12 21.00 14.82 20.95
N HIS A 13 20.35 14.08 21.81
CA HIS A 13 18.98 13.57 21.59
C HIS A 13 18.02 14.77 21.65
N MET A 14 17.71 15.37 20.51
CA MET A 14 16.50 16.17 20.39
C MET A 14 15.30 15.24 20.58
N ALA A 15 14.36 15.61 21.45
CA ALA A 15 13.13 14.84 21.58
C ALA A 15 12.38 14.89 20.24
N GLU A 16 11.82 13.78 19.79
CA GLU A 16 11.07 13.64 18.51
C GLU A 16 10.05 14.76 18.27
N LYS A 17 9.44 15.27 19.36
CA LYS A 17 8.44 16.35 19.33
C LYS A 17 9.01 17.70 18.87
N ASP A 18 10.32 17.90 18.99
CA ASP A 18 10.99 19.16 18.68
C ASP A 18 11.60 19.18 17.28
N MET A 19 11.58 18.04 16.55
CA MET A 19 12.13 17.95 15.21
C MET A 19 11.15 18.49 14.15
N THR A 20 11.65 19.32 13.25
CA THR A 20 10.95 19.71 12.00
C THR A 20 10.84 18.52 11.04
N GLN A 21 10.01 18.66 10.00
CA GLN A 21 9.91 17.63 8.94
C GLN A 21 11.24 17.41 8.21
N ASP A 22 12.02 18.45 8.00
CA ASP A 22 13.32 18.36 7.35
C ASP A 22 14.34 17.64 8.23
N GLU A 23 14.36 17.95 9.52
CA GLU A 23 15.22 17.25 10.48
C GLU A 23 14.85 15.77 10.61
N ARG A 24 13.55 15.42 10.66
CA ARG A 24 13.09 14.02 10.65
C ARG A 24 13.53 13.29 9.39
N ARG A 25 13.41 13.92 8.22
CA ARG A 25 13.82 13.34 6.93
C ARG A 25 15.31 13.02 6.92
N VAL A 26 16.15 13.98 7.29
CA VAL A 26 17.61 13.81 7.33
C VAL A 26 18.01 12.77 8.37
N TRP A 27 17.38 12.79 9.53
CA TRP A 27 17.60 11.80 10.59
C TRP A 27 17.28 10.37 10.10
N LEU A 28 16.11 10.18 9.45
CA LEU A 28 15.70 8.89 8.89
C LEU A 28 16.66 8.39 7.82
N ILE A 29 17.11 9.27 6.92
CA ILE A 29 18.12 8.91 5.90
C ILE A 29 19.35 8.36 6.60
N ARG A 30 19.92 9.10 7.56
CA ARG A 30 21.16 8.71 8.26
C ARG A 30 20.99 7.39 9.03
N ALA A 31 19.87 7.20 9.71
CA ALA A 31 19.58 5.96 10.43
C ALA A 31 19.51 4.75 9.47
N LEU A 32 18.83 4.89 8.34
CA LEU A 32 18.72 3.82 7.33
C LEU A 32 20.06 3.56 6.61
N GLU A 33 20.87 4.58 6.43
CA GLU A 33 22.23 4.42 5.89
C GLU A 33 23.14 3.70 6.88
N GLU A 34 23.03 3.98 8.16
CA GLU A 34 23.77 3.27 9.21
C GLU A 34 23.39 1.78 9.25
N GLU A 35 22.09 1.46 9.22
CA GLU A 35 21.63 0.08 9.08
C GLU A 35 22.21 -0.58 7.81
N ARG A 36 22.17 0.12 6.68
CA ARG A 36 22.67 -0.40 5.40
C ARG A 36 24.17 -0.69 5.44
N ARG A 37 24.98 0.21 6.03
CA ARG A 37 26.43 -0.03 6.26
C ARG A 37 26.66 -1.25 7.17
N ALA A 38 25.87 -1.41 8.21
CA ALA A 38 25.96 -2.57 9.10
C ALA A 38 25.68 -3.90 8.38
N TRP A 39 24.89 -3.86 7.30
CA TRP A 39 24.63 -5.01 6.42
C TRP A 39 25.60 -5.13 5.24
N GLY A 40 26.67 -4.31 5.19
CA GLY A 40 27.70 -4.35 4.16
C GLY A 40 27.35 -3.64 2.86
N GLY A 41 26.32 -2.80 2.86
CA GLY A 41 25.93 -1.98 1.70
C GLY A 41 26.59 -0.59 1.73
N ASP A 42 26.67 0.03 0.55
CA ASP A 42 27.12 1.42 0.40
C ASP A 42 26.03 2.39 0.84
N ALA A 43 26.42 3.51 1.46
CA ALA A 43 25.54 4.61 1.80
C ALA A 43 25.92 5.82 0.92
N PRO A 44 24.99 6.33 0.11
CA PRO A 44 25.21 7.53 -0.68
C PRO A 44 25.28 8.76 0.23
N ASP A 45 25.91 9.83 -0.24
CA ASP A 45 25.90 11.11 0.45
C ASP A 45 24.46 11.68 0.50
N VAL A 46 24.13 12.31 1.63
CA VAL A 46 22.82 12.97 1.79
C VAL A 46 22.79 14.22 0.92
N PRO A 47 21.88 14.33 -0.05
CA PRO A 47 21.78 15.53 -0.88
C PRO A 47 21.41 16.78 -0.08
N ASP A 48 21.73 17.96 -0.60
CA ASP A 48 21.33 19.24 0.01
C ASP A 48 19.86 19.58 -0.32
N ASP A 49 19.37 19.20 -1.50
CA ASP A 49 18.01 19.48 -1.95
C ASP A 49 16.96 18.63 -1.26
N ALA A 50 15.87 19.24 -0.86
CA ALA A 50 14.80 18.59 -0.10
C ALA A 50 14.05 17.52 -0.90
N GLU A 51 13.89 17.68 -2.22
CA GLU A 51 13.22 16.69 -3.06
C GLU A 51 14.12 15.48 -3.31
N ASP A 52 15.40 15.71 -3.55
CA ASP A 52 16.39 14.64 -3.69
C ASP A 52 16.53 13.85 -2.38
N GLN A 53 16.47 14.52 -1.22
CA GLN A 53 16.40 13.83 0.08
C GLN A 53 15.14 12.97 0.22
N ARG A 54 13.96 13.43 -0.28
CA ARG A 54 12.73 12.61 -0.26
C ARG A 54 12.87 11.38 -1.14
N LEU A 55 13.46 11.54 -2.31
CA LEU A 55 13.74 10.43 -3.24
C LEU A 55 14.73 9.45 -2.62
N LEU A 56 15.80 9.93 -1.97
CA LEU A 56 16.76 9.08 -1.29
C LEU A 56 16.12 8.31 -0.13
N LEU A 57 15.38 9.01 0.74
CA LEU A 57 14.67 8.34 1.85
C LEU A 57 13.73 7.25 1.34
N ARG A 58 12.94 7.55 0.29
CA ARG A 58 12.06 6.56 -0.31
C ARG A 58 12.83 5.38 -0.89
N ALA A 59 13.93 5.62 -1.59
CA ALA A 59 14.79 4.58 -2.14
C ALA A 59 15.35 3.66 -1.05
N LEU A 60 15.84 4.23 0.05
CA LEU A 60 16.34 3.48 1.21
C LEU A 60 15.27 2.60 1.84
N VAL A 61 14.06 3.14 2.05
CA VAL A 61 12.90 2.38 2.54
C VAL A 61 12.51 1.26 1.58
N ASN A 62 12.54 1.53 0.25
CA ASN A 62 12.17 0.52 -0.74
C ASN A 62 13.12 -0.68 -0.77
N VAL A 63 14.41 -0.48 -0.56
CA VAL A 63 15.41 -1.56 -0.61
C VAL A 63 15.71 -2.18 0.75
N ARG A 64 15.15 -1.63 1.84
CA ARG A 64 15.38 -2.15 3.19
C ARG A 64 14.84 -3.57 3.31
N PRO A 65 15.63 -4.56 3.78
CA PRO A 65 15.15 -5.90 4.06
C PRO A 65 14.12 -5.92 5.19
N PRO A 66 13.32 -7.00 5.33
CA PRO A 66 12.30 -7.15 6.37
C PRO A 66 12.90 -7.48 7.75
N GLU A 67 13.75 -6.61 8.25
CA GLU A 67 14.40 -6.76 9.55
C GLU A 67 13.71 -5.90 10.63
N PRO A 68 13.71 -6.35 11.89
CA PRO A 68 13.28 -5.52 13.01
C PRO A 68 13.99 -4.17 13.01
N ALA A 69 13.30 -3.13 13.44
CA ALA A 69 13.85 -1.78 13.49
C ALA A 69 13.91 -1.26 14.93
N ASP A 70 14.81 -0.32 15.16
CA ASP A 70 14.90 0.37 16.43
C ASP A 70 13.58 1.12 16.73
N PRO A 71 13.05 1.08 17.97
CA PRO A 71 11.85 1.82 18.34
C PRO A 71 11.93 3.33 18.09
N GLU A 72 13.11 3.95 18.17
CA GLU A 72 13.30 5.36 17.86
C GLU A 72 13.11 5.63 16.38
N LEU A 73 13.68 4.78 15.50
CA LEU A 73 13.46 4.86 14.05
C LEU A 73 11.97 4.78 13.72
N LEU A 74 11.23 3.87 14.35
CA LEU A 74 9.80 3.74 14.13
C LEU A 74 9.01 4.98 14.59
N ARG A 75 9.38 5.59 15.70
CA ARG A 75 8.74 6.83 16.19
C ARG A 75 8.99 8.00 15.25
N VAL A 76 10.24 8.22 14.85
CA VAL A 76 10.58 9.32 13.91
C VAL A 76 9.93 9.10 12.55
N GLN A 77 9.91 7.84 12.06
CA GLN A 77 9.19 7.48 10.84
C GLN A 77 7.70 7.79 10.94
N TYR A 78 7.05 7.44 12.05
CA TYR A 78 5.63 7.75 12.25
C TYR A 78 5.38 9.27 12.15
N ALA A 79 6.12 10.07 12.92
CA ALA A 79 5.97 11.52 12.91
C ALA A 79 6.23 12.13 11.52
N TYR A 80 7.24 11.62 10.81
CA TYR A 80 7.52 12.04 9.43
C TYR A 80 6.38 11.69 8.48
N LEU A 81 5.88 10.45 8.50
CA LEU A 81 4.82 10.00 7.60
C LEU A 81 3.48 10.68 7.88
N GLN A 82 3.16 10.99 9.14
CA GLN A 82 1.97 11.80 9.47
C GLN A 82 2.11 13.23 8.94
N GLY A 83 3.27 13.86 9.04
CA GLY A 83 3.55 15.15 8.41
C GLY A 83 3.42 15.07 6.89
N ARG A 84 3.97 14.02 6.25
CA ARG A 84 3.80 13.79 4.81
C ARG A 84 2.35 13.61 4.39
N LEU A 85 1.54 12.93 5.20
CA LEU A 85 0.10 12.81 4.96
C LEU A 85 -0.58 14.19 4.98
N ALA A 86 -0.26 15.02 5.98
CA ALA A 86 -0.80 16.38 6.08
C ALA A 86 -0.40 17.24 4.87
N GLU A 87 0.86 17.21 4.46
CA GLU A 87 1.38 17.94 3.28
C GLU A 87 0.70 17.53 1.97
N ARG A 88 0.24 16.27 1.86
CA ARG A 88 -0.50 15.75 0.71
C ARG A 88 -2.01 16.03 0.76
N GLY A 89 -2.47 16.85 1.71
CA GLY A 89 -3.87 17.24 1.87
C GLY A 89 -4.65 16.40 2.90
N GLY A 90 -3.95 15.67 3.78
CA GLY A 90 -4.53 14.91 4.89
C GLY A 90 -5.24 13.62 4.48
N ALA A 91 -5.84 12.97 5.45
CA ALA A 91 -6.65 11.78 5.24
C ALA A 91 -8.00 12.13 4.60
N VAL A 92 -8.50 11.23 3.75
CA VAL A 92 -9.81 11.33 3.11
C VAL A 92 -10.72 10.29 3.75
N GLY A 93 -11.73 10.75 4.46
CA GLY A 93 -12.69 9.88 5.14
C GLY A 93 -13.87 9.50 4.23
N GLU A 94 -14.67 8.54 4.69
CA GLU A 94 -15.87 8.10 3.96
C GLU A 94 -16.89 9.23 3.70
N LYS A 95 -16.96 10.22 4.59
CA LYS A 95 -17.82 11.41 4.43
C LYS A 95 -17.41 12.30 3.25
N ASP A 96 -16.16 12.16 2.79
CA ASP A 96 -15.60 12.93 1.69
C ASP A 96 -15.77 12.18 0.35
N VAL A 97 -16.40 11.01 0.36
CA VAL A 97 -16.62 10.13 -0.79
C VAL A 97 -18.12 9.96 -1.03
N SER A 98 -18.57 10.13 -2.27
CA SER A 98 -19.98 9.98 -2.65
C SER A 98 -20.30 8.52 -2.99
N PHE A 99 -21.13 7.86 -2.19
CA PHE A 99 -21.56 6.49 -2.41
C PHE A 99 -22.91 6.42 -3.15
N SER A 100 -23.02 5.44 -4.04
CA SER A 100 -24.31 5.04 -4.61
C SER A 100 -25.22 4.39 -3.56
N PRO A 101 -26.52 4.22 -3.84
CA PRO A 101 -27.42 3.45 -2.96
C PRO A 101 -26.95 2.02 -2.69
N GLU A 102 -26.14 1.44 -3.60
CA GLU A 102 -25.51 0.13 -3.43
C GLU A 102 -24.32 0.16 -2.45
N GLY A 103 -23.92 1.32 -1.94
CA GLY A 103 -22.75 1.48 -1.10
C GLY A 103 -21.42 1.33 -1.88
N ILE A 104 -21.42 1.66 -3.17
CA ILE A 104 -20.24 1.62 -4.04
C ILE A 104 -19.91 3.06 -4.46
N ALA A 105 -18.62 3.40 -4.46
CA ALA A 105 -18.13 4.69 -4.87
C ALA A 105 -16.95 4.57 -5.85
N VAL A 106 -16.74 5.60 -6.65
CA VAL A 106 -15.49 5.84 -7.37
C VAL A 106 -14.85 7.08 -6.77
N TRP A 107 -13.61 6.98 -6.42
CA TRP A 107 -12.82 8.10 -5.94
C TRP A 107 -11.50 8.18 -6.70
N ARG A 108 -11.14 9.37 -7.18
CA ARG A 108 -9.88 9.57 -7.90
C ARG A 108 -8.86 10.25 -7.01
N GLY A 109 -7.82 9.50 -6.63
CA GLY A 109 -6.80 10.04 -5.78
C GLY A 109 -5.67 9.05 -5.46
N ASP A 110 -5.04 9.28 -4.33
CA ASP A 110 -3.98 8.44 -3.80
C ASP A 110 -4.55 7.57 -2.67
N ILE A 111 -4.70 6.28 -2.92
CA ILE A 111 -5.29 5.29 -2.00
C ILE A 111 -4.64 5.32 -0.61
N THR A 112 -3.37 5.72 -0.53
CA THR A 112 -2.64 5.81 0.76
C THR A 112 -3.14 6.94 1.66
N ARG A 113 -4.09 7.76 1.18
CA ARG A 113 -4.78 8.80 1.95
C ARG A 113 -6.18 8.40 2.42
N LEU A 114 -6.73 7.29 1.92
CA LEU A 114 -8.08 6.85 2.29
C LEU A 114 -8.11 6.28 3.71
N ALA A 115 -9.01 6.81 4.52
CA ALA A 115 -9.31 6.33 5.86
C ALA A 115 -10.48 5.33 5.84
N ALA A 116 -10.37 4.31 5.00
CA ALA A 116 -11.24 3.14 5.00
C ALA A 116 -10.77 2.13 6.06
N ASP A 117 -11.62 1.16 6.44
CA ASP A 117 -11.16 0.09 7.34
C ASP A 117 -10.04 -0.73 6.72
N ALA A 118 -10.07 -0.93 5.39
CA ALA A 118 -8.97 -1.51 4.65
C ALA A 118 -8.78 -0.87 3.28
N ILE A 119 -7.53 -0.79 2.83
CA ILE A 119 -7.16 -0.55 1.43
C ILE A 119 -6.58 -1.81 0.82
N VAL A 120 -6.75 -2.01 -0.49
CA VAL A 120 -6.24 -3.18 -1.19
C VAL A 120 -4.93 -2.85 -1.91
N ASN A 121 -3.92 -3.67 -1.65
CA ASN A 121 -2.64 -3.67 -2.34
C ASN A 121 -2.62 -4.74 -3.44
N ALA A 122 -2.34 -4.34 -4.67
CA ALA A 122 -2.01 -5.26 -5.76
C ALA A 122 -0.53 -5.66 -5.64
N ALA A 123 -0.29 -6.73 -4.90
CA ALA A 123 1.02 -7.25 -4.55
C ALA A 123 1.61 -8.17 -5.62
N ASN A 124 2.89 -8.48 -5.50
CA ASN A 124 3.53 -9.60 -6.21
C ASN A 124 3.43 -10.89 -5.37
N SER A 125 3.78 -12.05 -5.96
CA SER A 125 3.68 -13.36 -5.29
C SER A 125 4.59 -13.53 -4.07
N GLN A 126 5.64 -12.73 -3.96
CA GLN A 126 6.52 -12.74 -2.79
C GLN A 126 5.91 -11.98 -1.60
N MET A 127 4.95 -11.09 -1.84
CA MET A 127 4.27 -10.27 -0.83
C MET A 127 5.17 -9.29 -0.06
N LEU A 128 6.43 -9.15 -0.44
CA LEU A 128 7.42 -8.32 0.27
C LEU A 128 7.47 -6.87 -0.19
N GLY A 129 6.52 -6.44 -1.01
CA GLY A 129 6.53 -5.12 -1.63
C GLY A 129 7.48 -5.03 -2.83
N CYS A 130 7.49 -3.88 -3.46
CA CYS A 130 8.38 -3.61 -4.59
C CYS A 130 9.72 -3.06 -4.08
N PHE A 131 10.82 -3.76 -4.42
CA PHE A 131 12.19 -3.36 -4.04
C PHE A 131 12.85 -2.40 -5.04
N VAL A 132 12.19 -2.06 -6.15
CA VAL A 132 12.75 -1.12 -7.12
C VAL A 132 12.70 0.30 -6.54
N PRO A 133 13.85 0.99 -6.38
CA PRO A 133 13.90 2.32 -5.80
C PRO A 133 13.00 3.31 -6.56
N ASN A 134 12.18 4.05 -5.83
CA ASN A 134 11.29 5.08 -6.37
C ASN A 134 10.31 4.59 -7.47
N HIS A 135 10.04 3.29 -7.54
CA HIS A 135 9.09 2.75 -8.52
C HIS A 135 7.68 3.32 -8.28
N ARG A 136 6.96 3.59 -9.37
CA ARG A 136 5.64 4.24 -9.32
C ARG A 136 4.47 3.26 -9.30
N CYS A 137 4.67 2.01 -8.86
CA CYS A 137 3.58 1.07 -8.68
C CYS A 137 2.88 1.27 -7.32
N ILE A 138 1.67 0.75 -7.22
CA ILE A 138 0.85 0.86 -6.01
C ILE A 138 1.48 0.11 -4.84
N ASP A 139 2.10 -1.04 -5.07
CA ASP A 139 2.77 -1.84 -4.06
C ASP A 139 3.94 -1.06 -3.41
N ASN A 140 4.77 -0.37 -4.22
CA ASN A 140 5.80 0.52 -3.71
C ASN A 140 5.23 1.68 -2.89
N ALA A 141 4.15 2.32 -3.36
CA ALA A 141 3.52 3.43 -2.68
C ALA A 141 2.94 3.03 -1.31
N ILE A 142 2.18 1.93 -1.26
CA ILE A 142 1.58 1.44 -0.02
C ILE A 142 2.67 1.06 0.99
N HIS A 143 3.71 0.32 0.59
CA HIS A 143 4.82 -0.04 1.47
C HIS A 143 5.61 1.19 1.95
N THR A 144 5.77 2.21 1.10
CA THR A 144 6.43 3.46 1.49
C THR A 144 5.66 4.20 2.58
N TYR A 145 4.34 4.37 2.41
CA TYR A 145 3.52 5.18 3.33
C TYR A 145 2.99 4.41 4.54
N ALA A 146 2.89 3.08 4.46
CA ALA A 146 2.67 2.24 5.63
C ALA A 146 3.91 2.20 6.54
N GLY A 147 5.09 2.35 5.97
CA GLY A 147 6.37 2.28 6.68
C GLY A 147 6.97 0.87 6.71
N ILE A 148 8.17 0.77 7.26
CA ILE A 148 9.01 -0.44 7.20
C ILE A 148 8.41 -1.66 7.93
N GLN A 149 7.49 -1.44 8.86
CA GLN A 149 6.81 -2.51 9.62
C GLN A 149 5.97 -3.41 8.70
N LEU A 150 5.33 -2.84 7.66
CA LEU A 150 4.47 -3.59 6.75
C LEU A 150 5.21 -4.75 6.09
N ARG A 151 6.41 -4.47 5.53
CA ARG A 151 7.24 -5.52 4.91
C ARG A 151 7.65 -6.61 5.90
N LEU A 152 7.98 -6.24 7.13
CA LEU A 152 8.34 -7.20 8.17
C LEU A 152 7.15 -8.12 8.52
N GLU A 153 5.93 -7.59 8.62
CA GLU A 153 4.74 -8.40 8.85
C GLU A 153 4.47 -9.35 7.67
N CYS A 154 4.52 -8.83 6.43
CA CYS A 154 4.40 -9.65 5.23
C CYS A 154 5.42 -10.78 5.21
N ALA A 155 6.69 -10.50 5.49
CA ALA A 155 7.75 -11.50 5.54
C ALA A 155 7.49 -12.61 6.57
N ARG A 156 6.97 -12.25 7.76
CA ARG A 156 6.59 -13.23 8.78
C ARG A 156 5.45 -14.13 8.31
N GLN A 157 4.44 -13.57 7.66
CA GLN A 157 3.33 -14.34 7.10
C GLN A 157 3.80 -15.29 5.99
N MET A 158 4.67 -14.80 5.09
CA MET A 158 5.21 -15.62 3.99
C MET A 158 6.15 -16.72 4.49
N ALA A 159 6.98 -16.44 5.49
CA ALA A 159 7.83 -17.44 6.13
C ALA A 159 6.99 -18.56 6.79
N ALA A 160 5.89 -18.20 7.45
CA ALA A 160 4.97 -19.17 8.04
C ALA A 160 4.24 -20.01 6.98
N GLN A 161 3.95 -19.41 5.81
CA GLN A 161 3.32 -20.11 4.68
C GLN A 161 4.30 -21.07 3.96
N GLY A 162 5.57 -20.68 3.83
CA GLY A 162 6.62 -21.48 3.20
C GLY A 162 6.52 -21.61 1.66
N ARG A 163 5.68 -20.80 1.00
CA ARG A 163 5.51 -20.77 -0.47
C ARG A 163 5.02 -19.40 -0.92
N GLU A 164 5.16 -19.08 -2.21
CA GLU A 164 4.62 -17.86 -2.81
C GLU A 164 3.09 -17.78 -2.69
N GLU A 165 2.59 -16.54 -2.67
CA GLU A 165 1.15 -16.29 -2.63
C GLU A 165 0.52 -16.57 -3.99
N PRO A 166 -0.52 -17.42 -4.04
CA PRO A 166 -1.21 -17.68 -5.30
C PRO A 166 -2.06 -16.50 -5.75
N THR A 167 -2.22 -16.38 -7.07
CA THR A 167 -3.11 -15.39 -7.68
C THR A 167 -4.56 -15.60 -7.23
N GLY A 168 -5.25 -14.51 -6.90
CA GLY A 168 -6.68 -14.52 -6.55
C GLY A 168 -6.98 -14.76 -5.07
N VAL A 169 -5.97 -14.89 -4.22
CA VAL A 169 -6.12 -15.05 -2.77
C VAL A 169 -5.86 -13.71 -2.08
N ALA A 170 -6.46 -13.49 -0.92
CA ALA A 170 -6.27 -12.29 -0.11
C ALA A 170 -5.59 -12.59 1.23
N ARG A 171 -4.74 -11.65 1.68
CA ARG A 171 -4.15 -11.62 3.02
C ARG A 171 -4.37 -10.25 3.66
N ILE A 172 -4.34 -10.21 4.98
CA ILE A 172 -4.51 -8.97 5.74
C ILE A 172 -3.30 -8.70 6.62
N THR A 173 -2.91 -7.43 6.69
CA THR A 173 -1.91 -6.88 7.61
C THR A 173 -2.46 -5.62 8.29
N GLY A 174 -1.73 -5.11 9.28
CA GLY A 174 -2.00 -3.76 9.79
C GLY A 174 -1.70 -2.67 8.77
N GLY A 175 -2.38 -1.52 8.89
CA GLY A 175 -2.13 -0.33 8.06
C GLY A 175 -0.94 0.50 8.52
N TYR A 176 -0.48 0.30 9.76
CA TYR A 176 0.66 1.00 10.40
C TYR A 176 0.53 2.52 10.37
N ASN A 177 1.28 3.20 9.48
CA ASN A 177 1.27 4.66 9.40
C ASN A 177 0.23 5.21 8.40
N LEU A 178 -0.52 4.35 7.72
CA LEU A 178 -1.62 4.73 6.83
C LEU A 178 -2.84 5.20 7.64
N PRO A 179 -3.73 6.03 7.05
CA PRO A 179 -5.04 6.31 7.61
C PRO A 179 -5.94 5.08 7.69
N ALA A 180 -5.80 4.15 6.75
CA ALA A 180 -6.51 2.88 6.75
C ALA A 180 -6.00 1.97 7.87
N ALA A 181 -6.92 1.31 8.59
CA ALA A 181 -6.56 0.42 9.69
C ALA A 181 -5.82 -0.84 9.22
N HIS A 182 -6.16 -1.32 8.02
CA HIS A 182 -5.61 -2.55 7.44
C HIS A 182 -5.19 -2.40 5.98
N VAL A 183 -4.31 -3.28 5.54
CA VAL A 183 -4.02 -3.51 4.13
C VAL A 183 -4.42 -4.94 3.77
N LEU A 184 -5.27 -5.08 2.77
CA LEU A 184 -5.57 -6.36 2.13
C LEU A 184 -4.64 -6.52 0.94
N HIS A 185 -3.87 -7.59 0.91
CA HIS A 185 -2.94 -7.87 -0.18
C HIS A 185 -3.49 -8.98 -1.06
N THR A 186 -3.46 -8.80 -2.38
CA THR A 186 -3.83 -9.83 -3.35
C THR A 186 -2.93 -9.79 -4.56
N VAL A 187 -2.66 -10.95 -5.14
CA VAL A 187 -1.85 -11.07 -6.36
C VAL A 187 -2.79 -11.21 -7.55
N GLY A 188 -2.79 -10.22 -8.43
CA GLY A 188 -3.59 -10.26 -9.64
C GLY A 188 -2.97 -11.11 -10.76
N PRO A 189 -3.74 -11.49 -11.80
CA PRO A 189 -3.21 -12.19 -12.97
C PRO A 189 -2.32 -11.29 -13.82
N ILE A 190 -1.26 -11.90 -14.42
CA ILE A 190 -0.35 -11.24 -15.35
C ILE A 190 -0.84 -11.55 -16.76
N VAL A 191 -1.23 -10.51 -17.51
CA VAL A 191 -1.78 -10.63 -18.88
C VAL A 191 -0.79 -10.13 -19.95
N GLY A 192 0.09 -9.19 -19.57
CA GLY A 192 1.14 -8.67 -20.44
C GLY A 192 0.63 -7.87 -21.64
N GLY A 193 -0.54 -7.25 -21.54
CA GLY A 193 -1.15 -6.46 -22.62
C GLY A 193 -1.92 -7.28 -23.68
N ALA A 194 -1.97 -8.61 -23.54
CA ALA A 194 -2.78 -9.47 -24.40
C ALA A 194 -4.28 -9.40 -24.04
N ALA A 195 -5.15 -10.00 -24.86
CA ALA A 195 -6.55 -10.18 -24.50
C ALA A 195 -6.67 -11.16 -23.31
N PRO A 196 -7.36 -10.80 -22.22
CA PRO A 196 -7.50 -11.67 -21.06
C PRO A 196 -8.27 -12.95 -21.41
N THR A 197 -7.75 -14.07 -20.96
CA THR A 197 -8.43 -15.36 -21.08
C THR A 197 -9.61 -15.46 -20.10
N ARG A 198 -10.42 -16.50 -20.23
CA ARG A 198 -11.45 -16.81 -19.22
C ARG A 198 -10.83 -16.99 -17.83
N ARG A 199 -9.69 -17.69 -17.77
CA ARG A 199 -8.98 -17.94 -16.49
C ARG A 199 -8.49 -16.64 -15.84
N ASP A 200 -7.98 -15.69 -16.62
CA ASP A 200 -7.54 -14.39 -16.10
C ASP A 200 -8.72 -13.59 -15.52
N ARG A 201 -9.88 -13.65 -16.15
CA ARG A 201 -11.12 -13.02 -15.65
C ARG A 201 -11.56 -13.65 -14.33
N GLU A 202 -11.55 -14.98 -14.24
CA GLU A 202 -11.88 -15.72 -13.00
C GLU A 202 -10.91 -15.39 -11.86
N LEU A 203 -9.60 -15.33 -12.15
CA LEU A 203 -8.57 -14.99 -11.16
C LEU A 203 -8.68 -13.53 -10.70
N LEU A 204 -8.94 -12.60 -11.63
CA LEU A 204 -9.15 -11.20 -11.26
C LEU A 204 -10.40 -11.03 -10.41
N ALA A 205 -11.51 -11.68 -10.76
CA ALA A 205 -12.73 -11.66 -9.94
C ALA A 205 -12.46 -12.24 -8.54
N SER A 206 -11.67 -13.33 -8.46
CA SER A 206 -11.25 -13.92 -7.19
C SER A 206 -10.46 -12.95 -6.30
N CYS A 207 -9.62 -12.06 -6.87
CA CYS A 207 -8.94 -11.04 -6.10
C CYS A 207 -9.92 -10.13 -5.34
N TYR A 208 -10.99 -9.68 -6.01
CA TYR A 208 -12.01 -8.82 -5.39
C TYR A 208 -12.82 -9.58 -4.35
N THR A 209 -13.34 -10.77 -4.69
CA THR A 209 -14.19 -11.54 -3.78
C THR A 209 -13.43 -12.04 -2.56
N SER A 210 -12.19 -12.52 -2.71
CA SER A 210 -11.36 -12.95 -1.59
C SER A 210 -11.04 -11.81 -0.61
N CYS A 211 -10.76 -10.60 -1.13
CA CYS A 211 -10.57 -9.43 -0.28
C CYS A 211 -11.85 -9.07 0.48
N LEU A 212 -13.02 -9.10 -0.17
CA LEU A 212 -14.29 -8.80 0.46
C LEU A 212 -14.71 -9.86 1.49
N ASP A 213 -14.49 -11.13 1.19
CA ASP A 213 -14.75 -12.23 2.13
C ASP A 213 -13.87 -12.11 3.38
N LEU A 214 -12.57 -11.86 3.20
CA LEU A 214 -11.64 -11.67 4.31
C LEU A 214 -11.99 -10.42 5.13
N ALA A 215 -12.37 -9.31 4.48
CA ALA A 215 -12.84 -8.11 5.16
C ALA A 215 -14.11 -8.40 5.99
N ARG A 216 -15.08 -9.12 5.43
CA ARG A 216 -16.31 -9.52 6.15
C ARG A 216 -15.99 -10.43 7.34
N GLU A 217 -15.12 -11.42 7.19
CA GLU A 217 -14.67 -12.30 8.28
C GLU A 217 -14.01 -11.54 9.42
N ARG A 218 -13.37 -10.41 9.13
CA ARG A 218 -12.73 -9.52 10.10
C ARG A 218 -13.67 -8.42 10.63
N GLY A 219 -14.93 -8.39 10.20
CA GLY A 219 -15.91 -7.40 10.65
C GLY A 219 -15.67 -5.99 10.13
N LEU A 220 -14.94 -5.84 9.00
CA LEU A 220 -14.66 -4.54 8.40
C LEU A 220 -15.90 -4.02 7.66
N GLY A 221 -16.15 -2.72 7.77
CA GLY A 221 -17.30 -2.04 7.16
C GLY A 221 -16.98 -1.38 5.83
N SER A 222 -15.71 -1.17 5.50
CA SER A 222 -15.30 -0.50 4.26
C SER A 222 -13.99 -1.03 3.68
N VAL A 223 -13.94 -1.13 2.33
CA VAL A 223 -12.76 -1.56 1.58
C VAL A 223 -12.56 -0.65 0.37
N ALA A 224 -11.34 -0.14 0.19
CA ALA A 224 -10.95 0.60 -1.00
C ALA A 224 -10.01 -0.24 -1.89
N PHE A 225 -10.42 -0.45 -3.14
CA PHE A 225 -9.65 -1.20 -4.14
C PHE A 225 -8.89 -0.28 -5.08
N CYS A 226 -7.62 -0.58 -5.33
CA CYS A 226 -6.91 -0.06 -6.49
C CYS A 226 -7.31 -0.81 -7.78
N CYS A 227 -6.85 -0.33 -8.95
CA CYS A 227 -7.06 -0.98 -10.24
C CYS A 227 -6.12 -2.21 -10.37
N ILE A 228 -6.54 -3.36 -9.83
CA ILE A 228 -5.74 -4.59 -9.77
C ILE A 228 -5.34 -5.03 -11.20
N SER A 229 -4.09 -5.40 -11.39
CA SER A 229 -3.46 -5.91 -12.62
C SER A 229 -3.33 -4.92 -13.78
N THR A 230 -3.85 -3.68 -13.71
CA THR A 230 -3.85 -2.74 -14.85
C THR A 230 -2.54 -1.95 -15.03
N GLY A 231 -1.59 -2.09 -14.10
CA GLY A 231 -0.25 -1.53 -14.18
C GLY A 231 0.73 -2.48 -14.86
N GLU A 232 1.75 -2.90 -14.12
CA GLU A 232 2.83 -3.79 -14.59
C GLU A 232 2.34 -5.13 -15.15
N PHE A 233 1.20 -5.64 -14.67
CA PHE A 233 0.64 -6.92 -15.12
C PHE A 233 -0.13 -6.81 -16.45
N GLY A 234 -0.34 -5.59 -16.95
CA GLY A 234 -0.81 -5.31 -18.30
C GLY A 234 -2.23 -5.78 -18.61
N TYR A 235 -3.11 -5.89 -17.62
CA TYR A 235 -4.52 -6.17 -17.86
C TYR A 235 -5.20 -4.92 -18.47
N PRO A 236 -5.96 -5.04 -19.57
CA PRO A 236 -6.63 -3.89 -20.18
C PRO A 236 -7.61 -3.22 -19.22
N ASN A 237 -7.51 -1.90 -19.08
CA ASN A 237 -8.21 -1.13 -18.04
C ASN A 237 -9.74 -1.33 -18.06
N ARG A 238 -10.38 -1.24 -19.24
CA ARG A 238 -11.85 -1.39 -19.34
C ARG A 238 -12.32 -2.79 -18.96
N GLU A 239 -11.62 -3.81 -19.43
CA GLU A 239 -11.97 -5.20 -19.14
C GLU A 239 -11.73 -5.54 -17.67
N ALA A 240 -10.64 -5.02 -17.07
CA ALA A 240 -10.39 -5.16 -15.65
C ALA A 240 -11.49 -4.48 -14.81
N ALA A 241 -11.90 -3.27 -15.16
CA ALA A 241 -12.96 -2.54 -14.48
C ALA A 241 -14.33 -3.25 -14.60
N GLN A 242 -14.62 -3.85 -15.75
CA GLN A 242 -15.84 -4.67 -15.94
C GLN A 242 -15.86 -5.86 -14.98
N VAL A 243 -14.75 -6.59 -14.87
CA VAL A 243 -14.62 -7.71 -13.92
C VAL A 243 -14.75 -7.23 -12.48
N ALA A 244 -14.07 -6.13 -12.13
CA ALA A 244 -14.11 -5.55 -10.80
C ALA A 244 -15.52 -5.16 -10.35
N VAL A 245 -16.23 -4.40 -11.19
CA VAL A 245 -17.59 -3.92 -10.88
C VAL A 245 -18.56 -5.09 -10.79
N ALA A 246 -18.48 -6.06 -11.73
CA ALA A 246 -19.32 -7.26 -11.71
C ALA A 246 -19.08 -8.08 -10.43
N ALA A 247 -17.81 -8.39 -10.11
CA ALA A 247 -17.45 -9.18 -8.94
C ALA A 247 -17.96 -8.54 -7.62
N VAL A 248 -17.78 -7.22 -7.46
CA VAL A 248 -18.25 -6.50 -6.28
C VAL A 248 -19.78 -6.49 -6.18
N ARG A 249 -20.47 -6.19 -7.27
CA ARG A 249 -21.95 -6.20 -7.28
C ARG A 249 -22.53 -7.57 -7.00
N ASP A 250 -22.00 -8.60 -7.64
CA ASP A 250 -22.44 -9.99 -7.44
C ASP A 250 -22.19 -10.44 -6.00
N TRP A 251 -21.02 -10.13 -5.45
CA TRP A 251 -20.69 -10.43 -4.06
C TRP A 251 -21.65 -9.72 -3.07
N LYS A 252 -21.89 -8.42 -3.26
CA LYS A 252 -22.83 -7.66 -2.41
C LYS A 252 -24.25 -8.24 -2.48
N LYS A 253 -24.71 -8.62 -3.67
CA LYS A 253 -26.02 -9.25 -3.88
C LYS A 253 -26.12 -10.62 -3.20
N GLN A 254 -25.09 -11.46 -3.34
CA GLN A 254 -25.06 -12.81 -2.77
C GLN A 254 -24.99 -12.79 -1.24
N THR A 255 -24.25 -11.84 -0.68
CA THR A 255 -24.03 -11.76 0.77
C THR A 255 -25.00 -10.83 1.50
N ASN A 256 -25.78 -10.05 0.78
CA ASN A 256 -26.60 -8.95 1.30
C ASN A 256 -25.80 -8.00 2.23
N SER A 257 -24.53 -7.78 1.91
CA SER A 257 -23.61 -7.02 2.77
C SER A 257 -23.79 -5.51 2.61
N GLY A 258 -23.87 -4.81 3.74
CA GLY A 258 -23.85 -3.34 3.82
C GLY A 258 -22.44 -2.72 3.67
N MET A 259 -21.39 -3.53 3.48
CA MET A 259 -20.00 -3.06 3.35
C MET A 259 -19.88 -1.98 2.27
N ARG A 260 -19.19 -0.90 2.57
CA ARG A 260 -18.88 0.16 1.61
C ARG A 260 -17.67 -0.23 0.79
N VAL A 261 -17.76 -0.05 -0.53
CA VAL A 261 -16.67 -0.35 -1.45
C VAL A 261 -16.30 0.90 -2.23
N ILE A 262 -15.03 1.26 -2.20
CA ILE A 262 -14.47 2.38 -2.94
C ILE A 262 -13.57 1.82 -4.04
N PHE A 263 -13.85 2.13 -5.30
CA PHE A 263 -12.90 1.96 -6.38
C PHE A 263 -12.02 3.21 -6.43
N ASP A 264 -10.81 3.08 -5.89
CA ASP A 264 -9.79 4.09 -6.02
C ASP A 264 -9.13 4.01 -7.39
N VAL A 265 -9.19 5.09 -8.13
CA VAL A 265 -8.64 5.21 -9.47
C VAL A 265 -7.65 6.38 -9.52
N PHE A 266 -6.47 6.13 -10.08
CA PHE A 266 -5.43 7.16 -10.14
C PHE A 266 -5.45 7.91 -11.48
N LYS A 267 -5.61 7.18 -12.59
CA LYS A 267 -5.59 7.77 -13.93
C LYS A 267 -6.97 8.31 -14.33
N PRO A 268 -7.05 9.43 -15.07
CA PRO A 268 -8.33 9.93 -15.58
C PRO A 268 -9.11 8.90 -16.39
N VAL A 269 -8.44 8.11 -17.23
CA VAL A 269 -9.08 7.07 -18.05
C VAL A 269 -9.79 6.02 -17.20
N ASP A 270 -9.21 5.60 -16.09
CA ASP A 270 -9.85 4.64 -15.19
C ASP A 270 -11.06 5.27 -14.50
N HIS A 271 -10.96 6.52 -14.10
CA HIS A 271 -12.07 7.26 -13.51
C HIS A 271 -13.30 7.32 -14.45
N ASP A 272 -13.08 7.63 -15.71
CA ASP A 272 -14.16 7.69 -16.70
C ASP A 272 -14.79 6.32 -16.94
N ILE A 273 -13.97 5.26 -17.04
CA ILE A 273 -14.43 3.88 -17.22
C ILE A 273 -15.30 3.45 -16.02
N TYR A 274 -14.83 3.64 -14.80
CA TYR A 274 -15.58 3.21 -13.60
C TYR A 274 -16.88 4.02 -13.43
N ARG A 275 -16.87 5.31 -13.71
CA ARG A 275 -18.08 6.15 -13.67
C ARG A 275 -19.15 5.67 -14.67
N GLU A 276 -18.73 5.37 -15.90
CA GLU A 276 -19.60 4.81 -16.95
C GLU A 276 -20.23 3.50 -16.46
N LEU A 277 -19.42 2.53 -16.00
CA LEU A 277 -19.88 1.21 -15.56
C LEU A 277 -20.80 1.26 -14.33
N LEU A 278 -20.61 2.23 -13.47
CA LEU A 278 -21.44 2.42 -12.27
C LEU A 278 -22.66 3.32 -12.50
N GLY A 279 -22.78 3.94 -13.68
CA GLY A 279 -23.89 4.83 -14.02
C GLY A 279 -23.85 6.16 -13.24
N VAL A 280 -22.68 6.60 -12.77
CA VAL A 280 -22.52 7.87 -12.08
C VAL A 280 -22.48 8.99 -13.10
N ARG A 281 -23.61 9.72 -13.22
CA ARG A 281 -23.67 10.92 -14.06
C ARG A 281 -22.89 12.07 -13.41
N GLY A 282 -22.21 12.87 -14.24
CA GLY A 282 -21.44 14.04 -13.81
C GLY A 282 -22.32 15.18 -13.31
#